data_350521ec0e1690bd0a1cb5bb4c9de4a1
#
_entry.id   350521ec0e1690bd0a1cb5bb4c9de4a1
#
_cell.length_a   1.000
_cell.length_b   1.000
_cell.length_c   1.000
_cell.angle_alpha   90.00
_cell.angle_beta   90.00
_cell.angle_gamma   90.00
#
_symmetry.space_group_name_H-M   'P 1'
#
loop_
_entity.id
_entity.type
_entity.pdbx_description
1 polymer ?
#
loop_
_entity_poly.entity_id
_entity_poly.type
_entity_poly.pdbx_seq_one_letter_code
_entity_poly.pdbx_strand_id
1 'polypeptide(L)'
;MVKVKIGTEYYDLSQFPDECSHCHHAIKAEVISTTLNATNNIVDMVFSCPRHTCKRVSIAVFKREMINTLERAKGFQLRYLHPANPVDPVFSEHVAKVSPQYVEIFTQASKAEAFGLEEIAGVGYRKALEFLVKDYCITKHPDKEEDIKTQMLWPVIKNYVDNQNVKQCAQRATWLGNDETHYVRKWVEKDINDLKGVIKLVVGWIEQEIQTEILMREMQ
;
A
#
# COMPACT_ATOMS: atom_id res chain seq x y z
N MET A 1 21.27 -21.13 -1.39
CA MET A 1 20.24 -22.05 -1.89
C MET A 1 20.01 -23.14 -0.86
N VAL A 2 18.77 -23.53 -0.67
CA VAL A 2 18.35 -24.53 0.31
C VAL A 2 17.79 -25.72 -0.43
N LYS A 3 18.16 -26.95 -0.02
CA LYS A 3 17.64 -28.16 -0.65
C LYS A 3 16.37 -28.64 0.02
N VAL A 4 15.35 -28.89 -0.78
CA VAL A 4 14.06 -29.44 -0.33
C VAL A 4 13.76 -30.72 -1.07
N LYS A 5 13.34 -31.76 -0.34
CA LYS A 5 12.93 -33.05 -0.91
C LYS A 5 11.46 -32.96 -1.32
N ILE A 6 11.16 -33.29 -2.58
CA ILE A 6 9.81 -33.37 -3.11
C ILE A 6 9.68 -34.75 -3.78
N GLY A 7 8.84 -35.61 -3.21
CA GLY A 7 8.81 -37.01 -3.62
C GLY A 7 10.14 -37.71 -3.35
N THR A 8 10.77 -38.23 -4.38
CA THR A 8 12.07 -38.92 -4.31
C THR A 8 13.27 -38.01 -4.63
N GLU A 9 13.03 -36.82 -5.19
CA GLU A 9 14.06 -35.91 -5.72
C GLU A 9 14.32 -34.71 -4.82
N TYR A 10 15.52 -34.10 -4.99
CA TYR A 10 15.90 -32.89 -4.28
C TYR A 10 15.93 -31.70 -5.25
N TYR A 11 15.38 -30.57 -4.78
CA TYR A 11 15.31 -29.33 -5.53
C TYR A 11 15.95 -28.19 -4.75
N ASP A 12 16.65 -27.30 -5.47
CA ASP A 12 17.30 -26.13 -4.89
C ASP A 12 16.33 -24.94 -4.90
N LEU A 13 16.03 -24.40 -3.70
CA LEU A 13 15.27 -23.16 -3.52
C LEU A 13 16.21 -22.01 -3.19
N SER A 14 15.89 -20.79 -3.56
CA SER A 14 16.68 -19.60 -3.23
C SER A 14 16.88 -19.44 -1.72
N GLN A 15 15.81 -19.65 -0.95
CA GLN A 15 15.75 -19.51 0.50
C GLN A 15 14.54 -20.26 1.08
N PHE A 16 14.48 -20.44 2.39
CA PHE A 16 13.20 -20.71 3.07
C PHE A 16 12.41 -19.41 3.27
N PRO A 17 11.08 -19.48 3.43
CA PRO A 17 10.31 -18.34 3.89
C PRO A 17 10.83 -17.90 5.28
N ASP A 18 11.26 -16.65 5.37
CA ASP A 18 11.84 -16.04 6.57
C ASP A 18 10.95 -14.97 7.21
N GLU A 19 9.79 -14.73 6.61
CA GLU A 19 8.75 -13.84 7.10
C GLU A 19 7.38 -14.51 7.06
N CYS A 20 6.54 -14.23 8.06
CA CYS A 20 5.15 -14.67 8.10
C CYS A 20 4.25 -13.67 7.39
N SER A 21 3.52 -14.10 6.37
CA SER A 21 2.57 -13.25 5.63
C SER A 21 1.38 -12.73 6.47
N HIS A 22 1.17 -13.23 7.68
CA HIS A 22 0.07 -12.82 8.54
C HIS A 22 0.47 -11.84 9.64
N CYS A 23 1.62 -12.04 10.27
CA CYS A 23 2.04 -11.23 11.41
C CYS A 23 3.31 -10.41 11.14
N HIS A 24 3.86 -10.50 9.93
CA HIS A 24 5.00 -9.74 9.41
C HIS A 24 6.25 -9.79 10.28
N HIS A 25 6.42 -10.88 11.04
CA HIS A 25 7.62 -11.07 11.82
C HIS A 25 8.56 -12.03 11.10
N ALA A 26 9.85 -11.81 11.32
CA ALA A 26 10.86 -12.78 10.92
C ALA A 26 10.63 -14.11 11.61
N ILE A 27 10.67 -15.21 10.87
CA ILE A 27 10.39 -16.56 11.35
C ILE A 27 11.39 -17.56 10.78
N LYS A 28 11.52 -18.70 11.45
CA LYS A 28 12.00 -19.93 10.86
C LYS A 28 10.79 -20.78 10.53
N ALA A 29 10.36 -20.77 9.28
CA ALA A 29 9.12 -21.43 8.83
C ALA A 29 9.11 -22.93 9.20
N GLU A 30 7.99 -23.39 9.77
CA GLU A 30 7.74 -24.83 10.01
C GLU A 30 7.03 -25.38 8.75
N VAL A 31 7.81 -26.07 7.90
CA VAL A 31 7.32 -26.63 6.64
C VAL A 31 6.37 -27.78 6.90
N ILE A 32 5.16 -27.71 6.33
CA ILE A 32 4.13 -28.72 6.43
C ILE A 32 4.18 -29.66 5.22
N SER A 33 4.24 -29.06 4.00
CA SER A 33 4.29 -29.83 2.76
C SER A 33 4.97 -28.99 1.66
N THR A 34 5.45 -29.69 0.63
CA THR A 34 6.04 -29.05 -0.54
C THR A 34 5.63 -29.87 -1.77
N THR A 35 5.13 -29.19 -2.78
CA THR A 35 4.66 -29.78 -4.03
C THR A 35 5.32 -29.14 -5.24
N LEU A 36 5.47 -29.91 -6.30
CA LEU A 36 5.97 -29.47 -7.59
C LEU A 36 4.82 -29.58 -8.61
N ASN A 37 4.60 -28.55 -9.41
CA ASN A 37 3.54 -28.57 -10.40
C ASN A 37 3.89 -29.49 -11.60
N ALA A 38 2.90 -29.83 -12.41
CA ALA A 38 3.03 -30.78 -13.52
C ALA A 38 4.07 -30.35 -14.58
N THR A 39 4.33 -29.04 -14.73
CA THR A 39 5.31 -28.53 -15.70
C THR A 39 6.72 -28.35 -15.12
N ASN A 40 6.94 -28.75 -13.88
CA ASN A 40 8.22 -28.67 -13.14
C ASN A 40 8.84 -27.27 -13.12
N ASN A 41 8.02 -26.22 -13.03
CA ASN A 41 8.47 -24.84 -13.01
C ASN A 41 7.96 -24.03 -11.80
N ILE A 42 7.06 -24.60 -10.99
CA ILE A 42 6.54 -23.99 -9.75
C ILE A 42 6.67 -24.99 -8.61
N VAL A 43 7.21 -24.52 -7.48
CA VAL A 43 7.18 -25.23 -6.20
C VAL A 43 6.32 -24.44 -5.25
N ASP A 44 5.30 -25.09 -4.69
CA ASP A 44 4.47 -24.55 -3.61
C ASP A 44 4.89 -25.19 -2.29
N MET A 45 5.24 -24.35 -1.30
CA MET A 45 5.61 -24.79 0.03
C MET A 45 4.57 -24.25 1.03
N VAL A 46 3.85 -25.17 1.64
CA VAL A 46 2.94 -24.86 2.76
C VAL A 46 3.73 -24.87 4.06
N PHE A 47 3.63 -23.81 4.85
CA PHE A 47 4.32 -23.70 6.12
C PHE A 47 3.46 -23.04 7.19
N SER A 48 3.76 -23.27 8.46
CA SER A 48 3.14 -22.59 9.59
C SER A 48 4.09 -21.59 10.24
N CYS A 49 3.49 -20.54 10.78
CA CYS A 49 4.22 -19.58 11.62
C CYS A 49 4.51 -20.21 12.98
N PRO A 50 5.77 -20.30 13.45
CA PRO A 50 6.11 -20.88 14.75
C PRO A 50 5.68 -20.01 15.93
N ARG A 51 5.38 -18.73 15.73
CA ARG A 51 5.04 -17.80 16.79
C ARG A 51 3.75 -18.20 17.49
N HIS A 52 3.82 -18.30 18.83
CA HIS A 52 2.70 -18.69 19.69
C HIS A 52 1.42 -17.85 19.45
N THR A 53 1.58 -16.55 19.22
CA THR A 53 0.47 -15.59 19.01
C THR A 53 -0.09 -15.62 17.59
N CYS A 54 0.54 -16.32 16.64
CA CYS A 54 0.11 -16.36 15.25
C CYS A 54 -0.37 -17.75 14.81
N LYS A 55 0.53 -18.72 14.74
CA LYS A 55 0.27 -20.13 14.36
C LYS A 55 -0.49 -20.34 13.05
N ARG A 56 -0.55 -19.31 12.18
CA ARG A 56 -1.29 -19.37 10.91
C ARG A 56 -0.46 -20.03 9.82
N VAL A 57 -1.18 -20.62 8.85
CA VAL A 57 -0.59 -21.31 7.70
C VAL A 57 -0.45 -20.33 6.51
N SER A 58 0.66 -20.43 5.79
CA SER A 58 0.97 -19.67 4.59
C SER A 58 1.51 -20.58 3.50
N ILE A 59 1.51 -20.08 2.25
CA ILE A 59 2.06 -20.76 1.09
C ILE A 59 3.15 -19.87 0.49
N ALA A 60 4.34 -20.41 0.33
CA ALA A 60 5.42 -19.78 -0.43
C ALA A 60 5.46 -20.38 -1.83
N VAL A 61 5.38 -19.53 -2.84
CA VAL A 61 5.41 -19.91 -4.25
C VAL A 61 6.78 -19.60 -4.82
N PHE A 62 7.47 -20.62 -5.28
CA PHE A 62 8.77 -20.51 -5.92
C PHE A 62 8.65 -20.79 -7.41
N LYS A 63 9.24 -19.96 -8.25
CA LYS A 63 9.26 -20.16 -9.71
C LYS A 63 10.67 -20.41 -10.20
N ARG A 64 10.79 -21.32 -11.15
CA ARG A 64 12.01 -21.54 -11.91
C ARG A 64 12.04 -20.59 -13.10
N GLU A 65 13.08 -19.79 -13.20
CA GLU A 65 13.24 -18.87 -14.34
C GLU A 65 13.75 -19.62 -15.58
N MET A 66 13.36 -19.10 -16.72
CA MET A 66 13.96 -19.50 -18.01
C MET A 66 15.19 -18.61 -18.24
N ILE A 67 16.34 -19.23 -18.48
CA ILE A 67 17.57 -18.50 -18.85
C ILE A 67 17.51 -18.11 -20.33
N ASN A 68 16.99 -19.03 -21.14
CA ASN A 68 16.70 -18.86 -22.57
C ASN A 68 15.52 -19.77 -22.97
N THR A 69 15.16 -19.80 -24.25
CA THR A 69 14.03 -20.60 -24.76
C THR A 69 14.14 -22.11 -24.50
N LEU A 70 15.34 -22.63 -24.24
CA LEU A 70 15.61 -24.05 -24.07
C LEU A 70 16.19 -24.41 -22.71
N GLU A 71 16.73 -23.46 -21.99
CA GLU A 71 17.46 -23.69 -20.73
C GLU A 71 16.75 -23.07 -19.54
N ARG A 72 16.50 -23.87 -18.48
CA ARG A 72 15.90 -23.46 -17.22
C ARG A 72 16.98 -23.23 -16.18
N ALA A 73 16.76 -22.26 -15.30
CA ALA A 73 17.60 -22.06 -14.13
C ALA A 73 17.64 -23.33 -13.25
N LYS A 74 18.79 -23.62 -12.62
CA LYS A 74 18.95 -24.81 -11.77
C LYS A 74 18.10 -24.77 -10.51
N GLY A 75 17.78 -23.58 -10.00
CA GLY A 75 17.02 -23.39 -8.75
C GLY A 75 15.71 -22.65 -8.97
N PHE A 76 14.90 -22.65 -7.90
CA PHE A 76 13.64 -21.94 -7.83
C PHE A 76 13.80 -20.69 -6.96
N GLN A 77 13.25 -19.56 -7.44
CA GLN A 77 13.26 -18.29 -6.75
C GLN A 77 11.93 -18.08 -6.03
N LEU A 78 11.98 -17.65 -4.76
CA LEU A 78 10.77 -17.21 -4.03
C LEU A 78 10.16 -16.01 -4.76
N ARG A 79 8.87 -16.10 -5.09
CA ARG A 79 8.13 -15.05 -5.80
C ARG A 79 7.00 -14.47 -5.01
N TYR A 80 6.23 -15.31 -4.34
CA TYR A 80 5.03 -14.88 -3.62
C TYR A 80 4.91 -15.60 -2.28
N LEU A 81 4.34 -14.89 -1.31
CA LEU A 81 3.80 -15.45 -0.08
C LEU A 81 2.29 -15.26 -0.06
N HIS A 82 1.55 -16.32 0.20
CA HIS A 82 0.10 -16.28 0.31
C HIS A 82 -0.37 -16.68 1.72
N PRO A 83 -1.46 -16.02 2.23
CA PRO A 83 -2.16 -14.90 1.59
C PRO A 83 -1.24 -13.69 1.47
N ALA A 84 -1.39 -12.91 0.40
CA ALA A 84 -0.84 -11.58 0.35
C ALA A 84 -1.61 -10.74 1.38
N ASN A 85 -1.00 -10.48 2.51
CA ASN A 85 -1.57 -9.69 3.58
C ASN A 85 -0.63 -8.53 3.87
N PRO A 86 -0.73 -7.43 3.12
CA PRO A 86 0.13 -6.27 3.29
C PRO A 86 -0.06 -5.66 4.68
N VAL A 87 1.01 -5.07 5.22
CA VAL A 87 0.94 -4.30 6.46
C VAL A 87 0.06 -3.08 6.21
N ASP A 88 -0.94 -2.89 7.06
CA ASP A 88 -1.79 -1.72 6.98
C ASP A 88 -0.96 -0.45 7.27
N PRO A 89 -1.15 0.64 6.51
CA PRO A 89 -0.51 1.91 6.78
C PRO A 89 -0.86 2.42 8.17
N VAL A 90 0.11 3.05 8.83
CA VAL A 90 -0.09 3.68 10.14
C VAL A 90 -0.40 5.16 9.94
N PHE A 91 -1.45 5.63 10.58
CA PHE A 91 -1.89 7.02 10.56
C PHE A 91 -1.85 7.61 11.97
N SER A 92 -1.64 8.93 12.07
CA SER A 92 -1.77 9.61 13.36
C SER A 92 -3.23 9.69 13.80
N GLU A 93 -3.45 9.78 15.11
CA GLU A 93 -4.79 9.96 15.67
C GLU A 93 -5.46 11.24 15.17
N HIS A 94 -4.69 12.30 14.92
CA HIS A 94 -5.20 13.56 14.42
C HIS A 94 -5.78 13.42 13.01
N VAL A 95 -5.04 12.80 12.10
CA VAL A 95 -5.49 12.54 10.73
C VAL A 95 -6.69 11.60 10.73
N ALA A 96 -6.66 10.54 11.55
CA ALA A 96 -7.75 9.59 11.64
C ALA A 96 -9.05 10.21 12.19
N LYS A 97 -8.96 11.19 13.10
CA LYS A 97 -10.11 11.94 13.61
C LYS A 97 -10.68 12.91 12.58
N VAL A 98 -9.82 13.58 11.81
CA VAL A 98 -10.25 14.53 10.78
C VAL A 98 -10.93 13.80 9.63
N SER A 99 -10.36 12.71 9.13
CA SER A 99 -10.89 11.98 7.99
C SER A 99 -10.78 10.45 8.17
N PRO A 100 -11.73 9.81 8.87
CA PRO A 100 -11.77 8.35 8.97
C PRO A 100 -11.88 7.66 7.61
N GLN A 101 -12.60 8.28 6.67
CA GLN A 101 -12.76 7.76 5.31
C GLN A 101 -11.46 7.80 4.50
N TYR A 102 -10.61 8.82 4.72
CA TYR A 102 -9.25 8.82 4.16
C TYR A 102 -8.47 7.58 4.59
N VAL A 103 -8.46 7.27 5.88
CA VAL A 103 -7.75 6.11 6.44
C VAL A 103 -8.24 4.82 5.81
N GLU A 104 -9.56 4.64 5.72
CA GLU A 104 -10.17 3.45 5.13
C GLU A 104 -9.81 3.29 3.65
N ILE A 105 -10.03 4.33 2.84
CA ILE A 105 -9.81 4.29 1.39
C ILE A 105 -8.33 4.14 1.08
N PHE A 106 -7.44 4.85 1.80
CA PHE A 106 -6.00 4.74 1.61
C PHE A 106 -5.51 3.33 1.93
N THR A 107 -6.03 2.70 3.00
CA THR A 107 -5.71 1.32 3.36
C THR A 107 -6.16 0.34 2.27
N GLN A 108 -7.35 0.52 1.71
CA GLN A 108 -7.84 -0.29 0.58
C GLN A 108 -6.96 -0.11 -0.67
N ALA A 109 -6.54 1.12 -0.98
CA ALA A 109 -5.64 1.41 -2.09
C ALA A 109 -4.26 0.74 -1.89
N SER A 110 -3.71 0.82 -0.69
CA SER A 110 -2.45 0.16 -0.32
C SER A 110 -2.54 -1.37 -0.47
N LYS A 111 -3.67 -1.97 -0.10
CA LYS A 111 -3.91 -3.40 -0.33
C LYS A 111 -4.00 -3.73 -1.82
N ALA A 112 -4.71 -2.94 -2.60
CA ALA A 112 -4.78 -3.12 -4.05
C ALA A 112 -3.39 -3.07 -4.71
N GLU A 113 -2.56 -2.10 -4.32
CA GLU A 113 -1.17 -1.98 -4.79
C GLU A 113 -0.35 -3.23 -4.43
N ALA A 114 -0.45 -3.71 -3.19
CA ALA A 114 0.27 -4.90 -2.74
C ALA A 114 -0.16 -6.19 -3.49
N PHE A 115 -1.36 -6.21 -4.06
CA PHE A 115 -1.82 -7.26 -4.96
C PHE A 115 -1.45 -7.03 -6.44
N GLY A 116 -0.68 -5.99 -6.75
CA GLY A 116 -0.28 -5.65 -8.12
C GLY A 116 -1.41 -5.02 -8.95
N LEU A 117 -2.46 -4.49 -8.30
CA LEU A 117 -3.59 -3.81 -8.94
C LEU A 117 -3.32 -2.30 -9.01
N GLU A 118 -2.25 -1.88 -9.67
CA GLU A 118 -1.72 -0.52 -9.66
C GLU A 118 -2.73 0.51 -10.18
N GLU A 119 -3.43 0.20 -11.28
CA GLU A 119 -4.46 1.07 -11.87
C GLU A 119 -5.62 1.35 -10.88
N ILE A 120 -6.03 0.34 -10.11
CA ILE A 120 -7.08 0.48 -9.09
C ILE A 120 -6.54 1.22 -7.86
N ALA A 121 -5.29 0.95 -7.48
CA ALA A 121 -4.64 1.60 -6.36
C ALA A 121 -4.48 3.11 -6.59
N GLY A 122 -4.07 3.54 -7.79
CA GLY A 122 -3.92 4.95 -8.16
C GLY A 122 -5.24 5.73 -8.01
N VAL A 123 -6.33 5.18 -8.53
CA VAL A 123 -7.69 5.75 -8.35
C VAL A 123 -8.06 5.81 -6.86
N GLY A 124 -7.75 4.76 -6.10
CA GLY A 124 -8.00 4.70 -4.66
C GLY A 124 -7.25 5.78 -3.88
N TYR A 125 -5.97 5.96 -4.14
CA TYR A 125 -5.17 7.03 -3.52
C TYR A 125 -5.68 8.42 -3.86
N ARG A 126 -6.09 8.63 -5.12
CA ARG A 126 -6.71 9.88 -5.56
C ARG A 126 -8.00 10.17 -4.78
N LYS A 127 -8.84 9.15 -4.61
CA LYS A 127 -10.08 9.26 -3.84
C LYS A 127 -9.80 9.54 -2.35
N ALA A 128 -8.83 8.84 -1.76
CA ALA A 128 -8.42 9.09 -0.38
C ALA A 128 -7.99 10.55 -0.17
N LEU A 129 -7.15 11.09 -1.05
CA LEU A 129 -6.74 12.49 -0.99
C LEU A 129 -7.94 13.45 -1.00
N GLU A 130 -8.94 13.18 -1.82
CA GLU A 130 -10.14 14.03 -1.90
C GLU A 130 -10.87 14.08 -0.56
N PHE A 131 -11.07 12.93 0.09
CA PHE A 131 -11.67 12.86 1.42
C PHE A 131 -10.85 13.65 2.45
N LEU A 132 -9.53 13.40 2.52
CA LEU A 132 -8.68 14.10 3.47
C LEU A 132 -8.77 15.62 3.34
N VAL A 133 -8.65 16.13 2.13
CA VAL A 133 -8.64 17.59 1.90
C VAL A 133 -10.01 18.19 2.17
N LYS A 134 -11.10 17.56 1.73
CA LYS A 134 -12.45 18.05 1.99
C LYS A 134 -12.80 18.02 3.47
N ASP A 135 -12.53 16.92 4.16
CA ASP A 135 -12.79 16.80 5.60
C ASP A 135 -11.96 17.80 6.40
N TYR A 136 -10.69 18.00 6.05
CA TYR A 136 -9.86 19.05 6.64
C TYR A 136 -10.45 20.44 6.40
N CYS A 137 -10.90 20.77 5.19
CA CYS A 137 -11.53 22.06 4.91
C CYS A 137 -12.84 22.25 5.69
N ILE A 138 -13.65 21.20 5.87
CA ILE A 138 -14.88 21.24 6.67
C ILE A 138 -14.56 21.53 8.14
N THR A 139 -13.48 20.98 8.71
CA THR A 139 -13.08 21.31 10.09
C THR A 139 -12.73 22.79 10.26
N LYS A 140 -12.23 23.44 9.20
CA LYS A 140 -11.87 24.89 9.19
C LYS A 140 -13.06 25.79 8.87
N HIS A 141 -13.98 25.33 8.04
CA HIS A 141 -15.11 26.08 7.52
C HIS A 141 -16.44 25.29 7.68
N PRO A 142 -16.88 25.03 8.91
CA PRO A 142 -18.07 24.19 9.14
C PRO A 142 -19.35 24.78 8.57
N ASP A 143 -19.42 26.10 8.41
CA ASP A 143 -20.53 26.80 7.74
C ASP A 143 -20.59 26.59 6.21
N LYS A 144 -19.54 26.01 5.61
CA LYS A 144 -19.44 25.72 4.19
C LYS A 144 -19.45 24.22 3.87
N GLU A 145 -19.84 23.37 4.81
CA GLU A 145 -19.78 21.92 4.68
C GLU A 145 -20.46 21.42 3.39
N GLU A 146 -21.71 21.82 3.12
CA GLU A 146 -22.45 21.36 1.94
C GLU A 146 -21.82 21.84 0.62
N ASP A 147 -21.27 23.03 0.64
CA ASP A 147 -20.58 23.61 -0.52
C ASP A 147 -19.26 22.85 -0.82
N ILE A 148 -18.50 22.54 0.22
CA ILE A 148 -17.26 21.75 0.11
C ILE A 148 -17.54 20.33 -0.37
N LYS A 149 -18.57 19.67 0.14
CA LYS A 149 -18.92 18.30 -0.24
C LYS A 149 -19.26 18.17 -1.71
N THR A 150 -20.00 19.12 -2.25
CA THR A 150 -20.53 19.05 -3.63
C THR A 150 -19.56 19.52 -4.69
N GLN A 151 -18.58 20.36 -4.36
CA GLN A 151 -17.58 20.85 -5.32
C GLN A 151 -16.56 19.78 -5.69
N MET A 152 -15.94 19.93 -6.88
CA MET A 152 -14.76 19.18 -7.26
C MET A 152 -13.57 19.55 -6.36
N LEU A 153 -12.59 18.66 -6.23
CA LEU A 153 -11.44 18.85 -5.32
C LEU A 153 -10.65 20.14 -5.61
N TRP A 154 -10.41 20.49 -6.87
CA TRP A 154 -9.61 21.67 -7.20
C TRP A 154 -10.23 23.01 -6.73
N PRO A 155 -11.50 23.31 -6.96
CA PRO A 155 -12.17 24.47 -6.34
C PRO A 155 -12.07 24.49 -4.82
N VAL A 156 -12.23 23.35 -4.16
CA VAL A 156 -12.09 23.24 -2.70
C VAL A 156 -10.67 23.64 -2.25
N ILE A 157 -9.63 23.07 -2.87
CA ILE A 157 -8.23 23.42 -2.57
C ILE A 157 -7.99 24.92 -2.77
N LYS A 158 -8.50 25.48 -3.87
CA LYS A 158 -8.29 26.87 -4.21
C LYS A 158 -8.94 27.83 -3.21
N ASN A 159 -10.16 27.53 -2.77
CA ASN A 159 -11.02 28.45 -2.05
C ASN A 159 -10.97 28.28 -0.52
N TYR A 160 -10.68 27.07 -0.02
CA TYR A 160 -10.81 26.71 1.39
C TYR A 160 -9.51 26.23 2.05
N VAL A 161 -8.42 26.09 1.30
CA VAL A 161 -7.12 25.78 1.86
C VAL A 161 -6.30 27.06 1.99
N ASP A 162 -6.09 27.54 3.21
CA ASP A 162 -5.30 28.75 3.49
C ASP A 162 -3.80 28.48 3.50
N ASN A 163 -3.38 27.37 4.07
CA ASN A 163 -1.98 26.99 4.16
C ASN A 163 -1.39 26.74 2.77
N GLN A 164 -0.40 27.55 2.39
CA GLN A 164 0.22 27.51 1.05
C GLN A 164 0.92 26.18 0.77
N ASN A 165 1.50 25.53 1.76
CA ASN A 165 2.17 24.23 1.58
C ASN A 165 1.14 23.14 1.31
N VAL A 166 0.06 23.09 2.12
CA VAL A 166 -1.07 22.16 1.88
C VAL A 166 -1.65 22.40 0.49
N LYS A 167 -1.91 23.66 0.13
CA LYS A 167 -2.47 24.06 -1.15
C LYS A 167 -1.64 23.58 -2.34
N GLN A 168 -0.33 23.86 -2.31
CA GLN A 168 0.57 23.47 -3.40
C GLN A 168 0.76 21.96 -3.51
N CYS A 169 0.88 21.26 -2.38
CA CYS A 169 1.02 19.81 -2.40
C CYS A 169 -0.28 19.14 -2.85
N ALA A 170 -1.45 19.55 -2.31
CA ALA A 170 -2.74 19.01 -2.69
C ALA A 170 -3.06 19.24 -4.18
N GLN A 171 -2.68 20.40 -4.73
CA GLN A 171 -2.81 20.67 -6.16
C GLN A 171 -2.01 19.68 -7.01
N ARG A 172 -0.75 19.44 -6.67
CA ARG A 172 0.12 18.49 -7.40
C ARG A 172 -0.38 17.06 -7.27
N ALA A 173 -0.79 16.66 -6.07
CA ALA A 173 -1.38 15.35 -5.85
C ALA A 173 -2.69 15.18 -6.65
N THR A 174 -3.49 16.25 -6.81
CA THR A 174 -4.68 16.23 -7.67
C THR A 174 -4.32 16.03 -9.14
N TRP A 175 -3.24 16.66 -9.63
CA TRP A 175 -2.80 16.47 -11.01
C TRP A 175 -2.34 15.04 -11.28
N LEU A 176 -1.48 14.49 -10.41
CA LEU A 176 -1.01 13.11 -10.54
C LEU A 176 -2.16 12.11 -10.39
N GLY A 177 -3.04 12.32 -9.41
CA GLY A 177 -4.20 11.46 -9.22
C GLY A 177 -5.22 11.51 -10.36
N ASN A 178 -5.35 12.65 -11.06
CA ASN A 178 -6.18 12.74 -12.27
C ASN A 178 -5.56 11.90 -13.41
N ASP A 179 -4.23 11.89 -13.55
CA ASP A 179 -3.56 11.06 -14.55
C ASP A 179 -3.83 9.56 -14.35
N GLU A 180 -4.03 9.11 -13.10
CA GLU A 180 -4.42 7.72 -12.80
C GLU A 180 -5.87 7.38 -13.22
N THR A 181 -6.69 8.39 -13.51
CA THR A 181 -8.11 8.21 -13.89
C THR A 181 -8.40 8.53 -15.35
N HIS A 182 -7.47 9.14 -16.07
CA HIS A 182 -7.67 9.58 -17.45
C HIS A 182 -6.97 8.66 -18.44
N TYR A 183 -7.62 8.45 -19.60
CA TYR A 183 -7.08 7.66 -20.71
C TYR A 183 -5.75 8.20 -21.25
N VAL A 184 -5.56 9.51 -21.24
CA VAL A 184 -4.31 10.17 -21.67
C VAL A 184 -3.63 10.77 -20.45
N ARG A 185 -2.47 10.22 -20.10
CA ARG A 185 -1.61 10.74 -19.01
C ARG A 185 -0.80 11.94 -19.50
N LYS A 186 -0.72 12.97 -18.66
CA LYS A 186 0.13 14.16 -18.89
C LYS A 186 1.50 14.01 -18.25
N TRP A 187 1.57 13.30 -17.11
CA TRP A 187 2.78 13.12 -16.31
C TRP A 187 3.34 11.71 -16.50
N VAL A 188 3.74 11.37 -17.75
CA VAL A 188 4.14 10.00 -18.14
C VAL A 188 5.36 9.49 -17.36
N GLU A 189 6.24 10.40 -16.87
CA GLU A 189 7.41 10.06 -16.06
C GLU A 189 7.11 9.92 -14.55
N LYS A 190 5.86 10.15 -14.15
CA LYS A 190 5.41 10.05 -12.77
C LYS A 190 4.60 8.79 -12.54
N ASP A 191 4.80 8.15 -11.40
CA ASP A 191 4.13 6.92 -11.04
C ASP A 191 3.32 7.05 -9.74
N ILE A 192 2.74 5.93 -9.31
CA ILE A 192 1.96 5.83 -8.06
C ILE A 192 2.80 6.20 -6.82
N ASN A 193 4.13 6.01 -6.84
CA ASN A 193 5.00 6.37 -5.73
C ASN A 193 5.19 7.88 -5.63
N ASP A 194 5.25 8.58 -6.77
CA ASP A 194 5.24 10.04 -6.79
C ASP A 194 3.93 10.58 -6.19
N LEU A 195 2.77 9.99 -6.57
CA LEU A 195 1.47 10.37 -6.01
C LEU A 195 1.44 10.16 -4.49
N LYS A 196 1.85 8.98 -4.00
CA LYS A 196 1.94 8.69 -2.55
C LYS A 196 2.90 9.65 -1.84
N GLY A 197 4.03 9.97 -2.46
CA GLY A 197 4.99 10.93 -1.93
C GLY A 197 4.37 12.31 -1.69
N VAL A 198 3.61 12.83 -2.66
CA VAL A 198 2.94 14.12 -2.52
C VAL A 198 1.77 14.04 -1.52
N ILE A 199 0.98 12.95 -1.49
CA ILE A 199 -0.05 12.75 -0.47
C ILE A 199 0.56 12.75 0.93
N LYS A 200 1.69 12.09 1.14
CA LYS A 200 2.41 12.10 2.42
C LYS A 200 2.78 13.53 2.87
N LEU A 201 3.17 14.41 1.95
CA LEU A 201 3.42 15.80 2.26
C LEU A 201 2.14 16.54 2.68
N VAL A 202 1.02 16.33 1.98
CA VAL A 202 -0.30 16.89 2.35
C VAL A 202 -0.67 16.48 3.77
N VAL A 203 -0.59 15.17 4.06
CA VAL A 203 -0.86 14.62 5.40
C VAL A 203 0.02 15.29 6.46
N GLY A 204 1.32 15.35 6.23
CA GLY A 204 2.27 15.95 7.18
C GLY A 204 1.98 17.41 7.47
N TRP A 205 1.65 18.22 6.46
CA TRP A 205 1.30 19.62 6.63
C TRP A 205 -0.02 19.81 7.37
N ILE A 206 -1.06 19.01 7.06
CA ILE A 206 -2.35 19.04 7.77
C ILE A 206 -2.14 18.65 9.23
N GLU A 207 -1.36 17.62 9.50
CA GLU A 207 -1.07 17.16 10.86
C GLU A 207 -0.34 18.22 11.68
N GLN A 208 0.69 18.85 11.12
CA GLN A 208 1.43 19.93 11.78
C GLN A 208 0.53 21.12 12.10
N GLU A 209 -0.38 21.47 11.21
CA GLU A 209 -1.30 22.58 11.44
C GLU A 209 -2.28 22.27 12.59
N ILE A 210 -2.85 21.06 12.59
CA ILE A 210 -3.74 20.60 13.68
C ILE A 210 -3.00 20.61 15.03
N GLN A 211 -1.80 20.05 15.07
CA GLN A 211 -0.99 20.01 16.29
C GLN A 211 -0.65 21.41 16.78
N THR A 212 -0.31 22.34 15.87
CA THR A 212 -0.03 23.73 16.20
C THR A 212 -1.25 24.40 16.84
N GLU A 213 -2.44 24.19 16.28
CA GLU A 213 -3.68 24.76 16.82
C GLU A 213 -4.03 24.20 18.20
N ILE A 214 -3.81 22.91 18.42
CA ILE A 214 -4.01 22.29 19.74
C ILE A 214 -3.06 22.93 20.75
N LEU A 215 -1.77 22.99 20.44
CA LEU A 215 -0.75 23.58 21.32
C LEU A 215 -1.07 25.04 21.66
N MET A 216 -1.45 25.85 20.66
CA MET A 216 -1.80 27.25 20.87
C MET A 216 -3.04 27.42 21.78
N ARG A 217 -3.99 26.48 21.76
CA ARG A 217 -5.15 26.50 22.68
C ARG A 217 -4.77 26.08 24.09
N GLU A 218 -3.86 25.13 24.26
CA GLU A 218 -3.41 24.63 25.55
C GLU A 218 -2.52 25.66 26.30
N MET A 219 -1.89 26.59 25.58
CA MET A 219 -1.00 27.60 26.11
C MET A 219 -1.69 28.96 26.36
N GLN A 220 -3.01 29.06 26.22
CA GLN A 220 -3.81 30.24 26.55
C GLN A 220 -4.35 30.11 27.98
#